data_bd24530fd7099a1a1b1a9930bbfd6c79
#
_entry.id   bd24530fd7099a1a1b1a9930bbfd6c79
#
_cell.length_a   1.000
_cell.length_b   1.000
_cell.length_c   1.000
_cell.angle_alpha   90.00
_cell.angle_beta   90.00
_cell.angle_gamma   90.00
#
_symmetry.space_group_name_H-M   'P 1'
#
loop_
_entity.id
_entity.type
_entity.pdbx_description
1 polymer ?
#
loop_
_entity_poly.entity_id
_entity_poly.type
_entity_poly.pdbx_seq_one_letter_code
_entity_poly.pdbx_strand_id
1 'polypeptide(L)'
;MNIVLLGTAYPFRGGLATFNERLARQLQAEGHQVEIITFTLQYPSFLFPGKTQYSTEKPPTDLRISQLVNSCNPLNWFKVGRRIQAMQPDLLISCYWMAFFAPCFGIIQRLAQRNGKTRCIALVHNMIPHEPSLLDKLFAPFFVRNTNGFVALSESVVNDIASIDKKDKPKTSYPHPIYDHYGEQMTHEEACQALNLNPENQYMLFFGLVRAYKGLDLLLDAFGKVKDQLPKLQLIIAGEFYEDEDKYRTQIANNGLIDRVIIRNEFI
;
A
#
# COMPACT_ATOMS: atom_id res chain seq x y z
N MET A 1 13.52 -7.18 21.09
CA MET A 1 14.36 -7.29 19.88
C MET A 1 14.55 -5.91 19.26
N ASN A 2 15.64 -5.70 18.54
CA ASN A 2 15.85 -4.53 17.70
C ASN A 2 15.38 -4.85 16.27
N ILE A 3 14.38 -4.15 15.79
CA ILE A 3 13.74 -4.42 14.49
C ILE A 3 13.87 -3.19 13.59
N VAL A 4 14.27 -3.41 12.36
CA VAL A 4 14.23 -2.40 11.31
C VAL A 4 13.14 -2.78 10.31
N LEU A 5 12.16 -1.90 10.10
CA LEU A 5 11.19 -2.01 9.00
C LEU A 5 11.74 -1.22 7.81
N LEU A 6 11.91 -1.87 6.67
CA LEU A 6 12.36 -1.26 5.42
C LEU A 6 11.18 -1.18 4.46
N GLY A 7 10.64 0.00 4.26
CA GLY A 7 9.46 0.20 3.42
C GLY A 7 8.92 1.62 3.43
N THR A 8 7.76 1.81 2.84
CA THR A 8 7.11 3.12 2.80
C THR A 8 6.50 3.47 4.15
N ALA A 9 6.66 4.72 4.56
CA ALA A 9 6.08 5.33 5.76
C ALA A 9 6.07 6.85 5.55
N TYR A 10 5.62 7.63 6.54
CA TYR A 10 5.72 9.09 6.47
C TYR A 10 7.10 9.54 5.93
N PRO A 11 7.18 10.49 5.01
CA PRO A 11 6.12 11.41 4.54
C PRO A 11 5.25 10.86 3.39
N PHE A 12 5.40 9.60 3.02
CA PHE A 12 4.55 9.00 1.98
C PHE A 12 3.18 8.65 2.54
N ARG A 13 2.15 8.73 1.68
CA ARG A 13 0.76 8.40 2.00
C ARG A 13 0.32 7.07 1.41
N GLY A 14 -0.84 6.60 1.86
CA GLY A 14 -1.53 5.42 1.33
C GLY A 14 -1.43 4.19 2.21
N GLY A 15 -2.22 3.17 1.88
CA GLY A 15 -2.43 1.99 2.71
C GLY A 15 -1.16 1.25 3.14
N LEU A 16 -0.12 1.23 2.28
CA LEU A 16 1.16 0.61 2.64
C LEU A 16 1.92 1.39 3.73
N ALA A 17 1.89 2.73 3.68
CA ALA A 17 2.52 3.56 4.71
C ALA A 17 1.79 3.38 6.04
N THR A 18 0.46 3.49 6.03
CA THR A 18 -0.39 3.28 7.21
C THR A 18 -0.19 1.88 7.80
N PHE A 19 -0.13 0.85 6.96
CA PHE A 19 0.11 -0.52 7.40
C PHE A 19 1.47 -0.66 8.12
N ASN A 20 2.55 -0.16 7.52
CA ASN A 20 3.89 -0.27 8.08
C ASN A 20 4.02 0.51 9.41
N GLU A 21 3.40 1.67 9.52
CA GLU A 21 3.38 2.44 10.74
C GLU A 21 2.58 1.76 11.85
N ARG A 22 1.44 1.14 11.52
CA ARG A 22 0.68 0.34 12.48
C ARG A 22 1.44 -0.90 12.94
N LEU A 23 2.10 -1.59 12.01
CA LEU A 23 2.96 -2.73 12.35
C LEU A 23 4.09 -2.30 13.30
N ALA A 24 4.71 -1.14 13.05
CA ALA A 24 5.74 -0.59 13.93
C ALA A 24 5.19 -0.34 15.34
N ARG A 25 4.02 0.30 15.46
CA ARG A 25 3.37 0.56 16.76
C ARG A 25 3.03 -0.73 17.50
N GLN A 26 2.51 -1.73 16.78
CA GLN A 26 2.19 -3.02 17.39
C GLN A 26 3.45 -3.71 17.94
N LEU A 27 4.53 -3.73 17.15
CA LEU A 27 5.80 -4.30 17.59
C LEU A 27 6.41 -3.53 18.78
N GLN A 28 6.24 -2.20 18.84
CA GLN A 28 6.64 -1.41 20.00
C GLN A 28 5.79 -1.75 21.24
N ALA A 29 4.47 -1.93 21.09
CA ALA A 29 3.58 -2.34 22.16
C ALA A 29 3.95 -3.72 22.73
N GLU A 30 4.51 -4.59 21.91
CA GLU A 30 5.07 -5.90 22.31
C GLU A 30 6.47 -5.81 22.94
N GLY A 31 6.99 -4.60 23.18
CA GLY A 31 8.28 -4.38 23.85
C GLY A 31 9.49 -4.44 22.92
N HIS A 32 9.33 -4.30 21.61
CA HIS A 32 10.43 -4.27 20.67
C HIS A 32 10.90 -2.83 20.41
N GLN A 33 12.19 -2.65 20.11
CA GLN A 33 12.71 -1.39 19.60
C GLN A 33 12.60 -1.39 18.09
N VAL A 34 11.82 -0.44 17.54
CA VAL A 34 11.51 -0.42 16.11
C VAL A 34 11.97 0.89 15.49
N GLU A 35 12.66 0.80 14.35
CA GLU A 35 12.95 1.94 13.47
C GLU A 35 12.44 1.63 12.06
N ILE A 36 11.71 2.57 11.47
CA ILE A 36 11.30 2.49 10.06
C ILE A 36 12.34 3.22 9.21
N ILE A 37 12.94 2.54 8.26
CA ILE A 37 13.78 3.13 7.22
C ILE A 37 12.93 3.25 5.96
N THR A 38 12.59 4.48 5.60
CA THR A 38 11.77 4.82 4.45
C THR A 38 12.56 5.56 3.37
N PHE A 39 11.88 5.99 2.33
CA PHE A 39 12.48 6.55 1.14
C PHE A 39 12.74 8.04 1.25
N THR A 40 13.84 8.51 0.65
CA THR A 40 14.05 9.88 0.19
C THR A 40 13.47 10.08 -1.22
N LEU A 41 13.48 9.00 -2.02
CA LEU A 41 12.82 8.89 -3.32
C LEU A 41 12.25 7.48 -3.46
N GLN A 42 10.90 7.38 -3.45
CA GLN A 42 10.21 6.08 -3.61
C GLN A 42 10.05 5.73 -5.09
N TYR A 43 9.48 6.64 -5.87
CA TYR A 43 9.40 6.55 -7.34
C TYR A 43 9.80 7.87 -7.97
N PRO A 44 10.38 7.86 -9.17
CA PRO A 44 10.41 9.05 -10.01
C PRO A 44 8.97 9.59 -10.22
N SER A 45 8.82 10.91 -10.24
CA SER A 45 7.50 11.56 -10.32
C SER A 45 6.69 11.11 -11.56
N PHE A 46 7.37 10.86 -12.68
CA PHE A 46 6.72 10.43 -13.92
C PHE A 46 6.16 8.99 -13.89
N LEU A 47 6.56 8.18 -12.90
CA LEU A 47 6.02 6.82 -12.69
C LEU A 47 4.85 6.79 -11.71
N PHE A 48 4.57 7.92 -11.06
CA PHE A 48 3.49 8.00 -10.10
C PHE A 48 2.25 8.62 -10.76
N PRO A 49 1.16 7.87 -10.90
CA PRO A 49 -0.02 8.33 -11.64
C PRO A 49 -0.93 9.27 -10.83
N GLY A 50 -0.73 9.41 -9.52
CA GLY A 50 -1.53 10.28 -8.65
C GLY A 50 -1.00 11.71 -8.56
N LYS A 51 -1.76 12.59 -7.90
CA LYS A 51 -1.42 14.01 -7.73
C LYS A 51 -0.15 14.21 -6.91
N THR A 52 0.03 13.44 -5.83
CA THR A 52 1.21 13.47 -4.96
C THR A 52 1.41 12.15 -4.25
N GLN A 53 2.67 11.81 -3.95
CA GLN A 53 3.03 10.66 -3.13
C GLN A 53 3.04 10.98 -1.62
N TYR A 54 2.93 12.28 -1.25
CA TYR A 54 3.20 12.75 0.09
C TYR A 54 1.91 13.01 0.87
N SER A 55 1.95 12.70 2.15
CA SER A 55 0.90 13.03 3.12
C SER A 55 0.90 14.53 3.42
N THR A 56 -0.28 15.06 3.68
CA THR A 56 -0.48 16.42 4.23
C THR A 56 -0.57 16.41 5.75
N GLU A 57 -0.57 15.23 6.37
CA GLU A 57 -0.62 15.08 7.82
C GLU A 57 0.69 15.45 8.48
N LYS A 58 0.63 15.69 9.80
CA LYS A 58 1.83 15.92 10.61
C LYS A 58 2.62 14.62 10.78
N PRO A 59 3.97 14.72 10.88
CA PRO A 59 4.79 13.54 11.15
C PRO A 59 4.37 12.85 12.46
N PRO A 60 4.29 11.52 12.48
CA PRO A 60 4.05 10.78 13.71
C PRO A 60 5.21 11.00 14.69
N THR A 61 4.89 11.36 15.92
CA THR A 61 5.88 11.65 16.97
C THR A 61 6.25 10.43 17.81
N ASP A 62 5.46 9.39 17.69
CA ASP A 62 5.58 8.11 18.40
C ASP A 62 6.44 7.06 17.67
N LEU A 63 6.80 7.33 16.41
CA LEU A 63 7.58 6.43 15.57
C LEU A 63 8.94 7.02 15.22
N ARG A 64 9.96 6.17 15.27
CA ARG A 64 11.28 6.52 14.73
C ARG A 64 11.32 6.20 13.24
N ILE A 65 11.22 7.24 12.40
CA ILE A 65 11.23 7.13 10.94
C ILE A 65 12.47 7.84 10.38
N SER A 66 13.28 7.11 9.61
CA SER A 66 14.48 7.62 8.94
C SER A 66 14.33 7.56 7.43
N GLN A 67 14.30 8.72 6.76
CA GLN A 67 14.26 8.80 5.30
C GLN A 67 15.67 8.63 4.73
N LEU A 68 16.01 7.44 4.24
CA LEU A 68 17.37 7.11 3.83
C LEU A 68 17.47 6.52 2.42
N VAL A 69 16.42 5.86 1.93
CA VAL A 69 16.48 5.04 0.72
C VAL A 69 16.12 5.86 -0.52
N ASN A 70 17.02 5.92 -1.48
CA ASN A 70 16.71 6.32 -2.85
C ASN A 70 16.57 5.07 -3.71
N SER A 71 15.35 4.74 -4.12
CA SER A 71 15.02 3.51 -4.84
C SER A 71 15.71 3.38 -6.21
N CYS A 72 16.17 4.50 -6.77
CA CYS A 72 16.78 4.57 -8.10
C CYS A 72 18.31 4.68 -8.07
N ASN A 73 18.93 4.78 -6.88
CA ASN A 73 20.37 5.01 -6.76
C ASN A 73 21.09 3.80 -6.14
N PRO A 74 21.77 2.96 -6.92
CA PRO A 74 22.51 1.79 -6.40
C PRO A 74 23.58 2.14 -5.36
N LEU A 75 24.27 3.26 -5.49
CA LEU A 75 25.27 3.69 -4.49
C LEU A 75 24.63 3.96 -3.13
N ASN A 76 23.41 4.52 -3.14
CA ASN A 76 22.64 4.72 -1.92
C ASN A 76 22.24 3.38 -1.27
N TRP A 77 21.88 2.36 -2.05
CA TRP A 77 21.53 1.03 -1.52
C TRP A 77 22.70 0.41 -0.75
N PHE A 78 23.92 0.55 -1.26
CA PHE A 78 25.13 0.11 -0.56
C PHE A 78 25.34 0.88 0.74
N LYS A 79 25.15 2.21 0.73
CA LYS A 79 25.26 3.06 1.93
C LYS A 79 24.25 2.66 3.00
N VAL A 80 22.98 2.51 2.62
CA VAL A 80 21.89 2.10 3.53
C VAL A 80 22.13 0.69 4.06
N GLY A 81 22.49 -0.26 3.20
CA GLY A 81 22.78 -1.63 3.60
C GLY A 81 23.92 -1.73 4.61
N ARG A 82 25.02 -0.96 4.42
CA ARG A 82 26.13 -0.88 5.40
C ARG A 82 25.69 -0.23 6.71
N ARG A 83 24.84 0.80 6.66
CA ARG A 83 24.28 1.42 7.87
C ARG A 83 23.47 0.41 8.68
N ILE A 84 22.57 -0.34 8.04
CA ILE A 84 21.77 -1.39 8.71
C ILE A 84 22.70 -2.51 9.24
N GLN A 85 23.72 -2.90 8.47
CA GLN A 85 24.74 -3.86 8.93
C GLN A 85 25.40 -3.41 10.23
N ALA A 86 25.78 -2.12 10.33
CA ALA A 86 26.40 -1.53 11.52
C ALA A 86 25.43 -1.39 12.70
N MET A 87 24.13 -1.16 12.44
CA MET A 87 23.09 -1.13 13.48
C MET A 87 22.86 -2.50 14.12
N GLN A 88 23.21 -3.59 13.44
CA GLN A 88 23.05 -4.97 13.90
C GLN A 88 21.63 -5.28 14.44
N PRO A 89 20.56 -4.96 13.72
CA PRO A 89 19.23 -5.33 14.19
C PRO A 89 19.08 -6.86 14.26
N ASP A 90 18.21 -7.34 15.12
CA ASP A 90 17.87 -8.76 15.17
C ASP A 90 17.08 -9.17 13.93
N LEU A 91 16.12 -8.29 13.51
CA LEU A 91 15.32 -8.47 12.30
C LEU A 91 15.39 -7.23 11.41
N LEU A 92 15.52 -7.49 10.11
CA LEU A 92 15.23 -6.54 9.04
C LEU A 92 13.98 -7.04 8.30
N ILE A 93 12.85 -6.34 8.46
CA ILE A 93 11.60 -6.68 7.80
C ILE A 93 11.44 -5.77 6.59
N SER A 94 11.50 -6.34 5.38
CA SER A 94 11.29 -5.59 4.14
C SER A 94 9.84 -5.71 3.69
N CYS A 95 9.13 -4.58 3.64
CA CYS A 95 7.75 -4.50 3.21
C CYS A 95 7.69 -4.43 1.67
N TYR A 96 7.48 -5.57 1.03
CA TYR A 96 7.61 -5.74 -0.41
C TYR A 96 6.24 -5.78 -1.11
N TRP A 97 6.08 -5.02 -2.20
CA TRP A 97 4.82 -4.98 -2.95
C TRP A 97 4.97 -4.96 -4.48
N MET A 98 6.18 -4.74 -5.02
CA MET A 98 6.42 -4.77 -6.47
C MET A 98 7.90 -4.98 -6.80
N ALA A 99 8.17 -5.59 -7.94
CA ALA A 99 9.51 -5.99 -8.37
C ALA A 99 10.48 -4.81 -8.63
N PHE A 100 9.96 -3.60 -8.84
CA PHE A 100 10.76 -2.39 -8.95
C PHE A 100 11.72 -2.20 -7.75
N PHE A 101 11.29 -2.58 -6.54
CA PHE A 101 12.12 -2.49 -5.33
C PHE A 101 13.02 -3.70 -5.10
N ALA A 102 12.86 -4.76 -5.86
CA ALA A 102 13.61 -6.01 -5.66
C ALA A 102 15.14 -5.82 -5.71
N PRO A 103 15.74 -5.08 -6.65
CA PRO A 103 17.18 -4.82 -6.66
C PRO A 103 17.64 -4.03 -5.42
N CYS A 104 16.91 -2.98 -5.07
CA CYS A 104 17.20 -2.13 -3.93
C CYS A 104 17.16 -2.93 -2.61
N PHE A 105 16.03 -3.57 -2.33
CA PHE A 105 15.85 -4.35 -1.11
C PHE A 105 16.78 -5.55 -1.05
N GLY A 106 17.00 -6.25 -2.17
CA GLY A 106 17.90 -7.40 -2.23
C GLY A 106 19.37 -7.02 -1.91
N ILE A 107 19.85 -5.88 -2.40
CA ILE A 107 21.21 -5.39 -2.06
C ILE A 107 21.28 -4.98 -0.59
N ILE A 108 20.30 -4.25 -0.07
CA ILE A 108 20.26 -3.83 1.33
C ILE A 108 20.25 -5.06 2.26
N GLN A 109 19.37 -6.04 2.00
CA GLN A 109 19.30 -7.28 2.77
C GLN A 109 20.60 -8.07 2.74
N ARG A 110 21.19 -8.22 1.54
CA ARG A 110 22.47 -8.93 1.38
C ARG A 110 23.59 -8.31 2.21
N LEU A 111 23.62 -6.99 2.31
CA LEU A 111 24.63 -6.29 3.11
C LEU A 111 24.32 -6.36 4.60
N ALA A 112 23.06 -6.18 5.00
CA ALA A 112 22.62 -6.28 6.39
C ALA A 112 23.01 -7.62 7.01
N GLN A 113 22.82 -8.73 6.28
CA GLN A 113 23.14 -10.08 6.76
C GLN A 113 24.63 -10.36 6.96
N ARG A 114 25.52 -9.53 6.42
CA ARG A 114 26.99 -9.74 6.55
C ARG A 114 27.51 -9.60 7.97
N ASN A 115 26.72 -9.02 8.89
CA ASN A 115 27.08 -8.99 10.33
C ASN A 115 26.90 -10.35 11.04
N GLY A 116 26.36 -11.37 10.36
CA GLY A 116 26.11 -12.70 10.91
C GLY A 116 24.93 -12.80 11.89
N LYS A 117 24.38 -11.67 12.35
CA LYS A 117 23.31 -11.59 13.35
C LYS A 117 21.93 -11.34 12.71
N THR A 118 21.84 -10.35 11.83
CA THR A 118 20.56 -9.88 11.27
C THR A 118 19.91 -10.94 10.41
N ARG A 119 18.63 -11.23 10.71
CA ARG A 119 17.75 -12.04 9.85
C ARG A 119 16.85 -11.13 9.02
N CYS A 120 16.77 -11.42 7.72
CA CYS A 120 15.95 -10.65 6.78
C CYS A 120 14.65 -11.41 6.49
N ILE A 121 13.54 -10.84 6.91
CA ILE A 121 12.18 -11.34 6.63
C ILE A 121 11.55 -10.40 5.61
N ALA A 122 10.80 -10.93 4.66
CA ALA A 122 9.96 -10.13 3.77
C ALA A 122 8.49 -10.23 4.21
N LEU A 123 7.86 -9.08 4.44
CA LEU A 123 6.43 -8.95 4.49
C LEU A 123 5.95 -8.62 3.07
N VAL A 124 5.24 -9.56 2.45
CA VAL A 124 4.93 -9.52 1.02
C VAL A 124 3.45 -9.23 0.82
N HIS A 125 3.13 -8.06 0.29
CA HIS A 125 1.77 -7.67 -0.09
C HIS A 125 1.39 -8.24 -1.46
N ASN A 126 2.34 -8.25 -2.40
CA ASN A 126 2.18 -8.81 -3.73
C ASN A 126 3.56 -9.24 -4.25
N MET A 127 3.68 -10.44 -4.81
CA MET A 127 4.95 -10.96 -5.35
C MET A 127 4.99 -10.85 -6.87
N ILE A 128 3.93 -11.31 -7.53
CA ILE A 128 3.80 -11.26 -8.99
C ILE A 128 2.61 -10.36 -9.32
N PRO A 129 2.81 -9.25 -10.06
CA PRO A 129 1.68 -8.41 -10.47
C PRO A 129 0.75 -9.16 -11.43
N HIS A 130 -0.52 -8.70 -11.52
CA HIS A 130 -1.50 -9.28 -12.45
C HIS A 130 -1.04 -9.23 -13.91
N GLU A 131 -0.21 -8.24 -14.27
CA GLU A 131 0.42 -8.09 -15.57
C GLU A 131 1.94 -8.14 -15.40
N PRO A 132 2.54 -9.36 -15.35
CA PRO A 132 3.95 -9.51 -15.08
C PRO A 132 4.81 -9.03 -16.25
N SER A 133 5.79 -8.19 -15.95
CA SER A 133 6.81 -7.71 -16.88
C SER A 133 8.04 -8.62 -16.91
N LEU A 134 8.91 -8.42 -17.89
CA LEU A 134 10.21 -9.11 -17.93
C LEU A 134 11.08 -8.74 -16.72
N LEU A 135 10.93 -7.52 -16.18
CA LEU A 135 11.67 -7.06 -15.01
C LEU A 135 11.25 -7.82 -13.73
N ASP A 136 9.97 -8.19 -13.62
CA ASP A 136 9.48 -8.99 -12.50
C ASP A 136 10.16 -10.36 -12.47
N LYS A 137 10.28 -11.00 -13.63
CA LYS A 137 10.94 -12.30 -13.77
C LYS A 137 12.44 -12.25 -13.45
N LEU A 138 13.09 -11.12 -13.72
CA LEU A 138 14.52 -10.95 -13.52
C LEU A 138 14.85 -10.56 -12.05
N PHE A 139 14.09 -9.64 -11.47
CA PHE A 139 14.43 -9.02 -10.19
C PHE A 139 13.83 -9.73 -8.97
N ALA A 140 12.62 -10.29 -9.08
CA ALA A 140 12.00 -10.98 -7.96
C ALA A 140 12.86 -12.16 -7.44
N PRO A 141 13.49 -13.01 -8.28
CA PRO A 141 14.39 -14.05 -7.81
C PRO A 141 15.61 -13.53 -7.05
N PHE A 142 16.14 -12.36 -7.42
CA PHE A 142 17.26 -11.75 -6.71
C PHE A 142 16.85 -11.32 -5.29
N PHE A 143 15.69 -10.70 -5.13
CA PHE A 143 15.12 -10.34 -3.83
C PHE A 143 14.88 -11.59 -2.99
N VAL A 144 14.13 -12.55 -3.53
CA VAL A 144 13.83 -13.81 -2.85
C VAL A 144 15.10 -14.52 -2.39
N ARG A 145 16.16 -14.57 -3.22
CA ARG A 145 17.45 -15.20 -2.86
C ARG A 145 18.08 -14.58 -1.61
N ASN A 146 17.94 -13.28 -1.40
CA ASN A 146 18.55 -12.54 -0.30
C ASN A 146 17.67 -12.41 0.95
N THR A 147 16.48 -13.02 0.95
CA THR A 147 15.53 -13.06 2.06
C THR A 147 15.65 -14.39 2.79
N ASN A 148 15.53 -14.42 4.12
CA ASN A 148 15.62 -15.65 4.94
C ASN A 148 14.27 -16.33 5.15
N GLY A 149 13.16 -15.57 5.15
CA GLY A 149 11.81 -16.08 5.32
C GLY A 149 10.77 -15.06 4.88
N PHE A 150 9.52 -15.49 4.73
CA PHE A 150 8.46 -14.69 4.16
C PHE A 150 7.19 -14.77 4.99
N VAL A 151 6.54 -13.64 5.14
CA VAL A 151 5.17 -13.51 5.63
C VAL A 151 4.37 -12.88 4.49
N ALA A 152 3.35 -13.55 4.00
CA ALA A 152 2.47 -13.07 2.95
C ALA A 152 1.07 -12.76 3.51
N LEU A 153 0.32 -11.89 2.85
CA LEU A 153 -1.03 -11.50 3.30
C LEU A 153 -2.14 -12.36 2.66
N SER A 154 -1.75 -13.35 1.84
CA SER A 154 -2.67 -14.34 1.27
C SER A 154 -1.92 -15.60 0.85
N GLU A 155 -2.65 -16.71 0.75
CA GLU A 155 -2.13 -17.98 0.23
C GLU A 155 -1.67 -17.88 -1.23
N SER A 156 -2.35 -17.09 -2.05
CA SER A 156 -1.94 -16.84 -3.43
C SER A 156 -0.52 -16.27 -3.49
N VAL A 157 -0.18 -15.31 -2.64
CA VAL A 157 1.16 -14.71 -2.57
C VAL A 157 2.19 -15.71 -2.04
N VAL A 158 1.82 -16.61 -1.11
CA VAL A 158 2.71 -17.72 -0.68
C VAL A 158 3.05 -18.61 -1.87
N ASN A 159 2.06 -18.99 -2.69
CA ASN A 159 2.26 -19.80 -3.87
C ASN A 159 3.16 -19.10 -4.92
N ASP A 160 2.99 -17.79 -5.11
CA ASP A 160 3.87 -17.01 -5.97
C ASP A 160 5.32 -17.05 -5.47
N ILE A 161 5.54 -16.84 -4.16
CA ILE A 161 6.87 -16.94 -3.55
C ILE A 161 7.46 -18.33 -3.74
N ALA A 162 6.67 -19.38 -3.50
CA ALA A 162 7.09 -20.77 -3.64
C ALA A 162 7.54 -21.10 -5.08
N SER A 163 6.88 -20.50 -6.09
CA SER A 163 7.25 -20.68 -7.50
C SER A 163 8.64 -20.12 -7.84
N ILE A 164 9.11 -19.12 -7.07
CA ILE A 164 10.39 -18.44 -7.28
C ILE A 164 11.48 -18.97 -6.34
N ASP A 165 11.10 -19.38 -5.12
CA ASP A 165 12.03 -19.78 -4.06
C ASP A 165 12.54 -21.22 -4.28
N LYS A 166 13.77 -21.32 -4.81
CA LYS A 166 14.45 -22.61 -5.06
C LYS A 166 15.00 -23.28 -3.79
N LYS A 167 14.94 -22.63 -2.63
CA LYS A 167 15.56 -23.11 -1.38
C LYS A 167 14.58 -23.55 -0.32
N ASP A 168 13.29 -23.49 -0.64
CA ASP A 168 12.18 -23.83 0.26
C ASP A 168 12.29 -23.21 1.66
N LYS A 169 12.55 -21.90 1.68
CA LYS A 169 12.68 -21.14 2.91
C LYS A 169 11.35 -21.03 3.66
N PRO A 170 11.38 -20.78 4.99
CA PRO A 170 10.16 -20.57 5.76
C PRO A 170 9.26 -19.52 5.13
N LYS A 171 8.01 -19.85 4.91
CA LYS A 171 6.98 -18.97 4.38
C LYS A 171 5.64 -19.28 5.04
N THR A 172 4.89 -18.25 5.37
CA THR A 172 3.56 -18.37 5.97
C THR A 172 2.63 -17.29 5.45
N SER A 173 1.34 -17.55 5.45
CA SER A 173 0.33 -16.53 5.20
C SER A 173 -0.31 -16.06 6.50
N TYR A 174 -0.61 -14.78 6.54
CA TYR A 174 -1.49 -14.18 7.53
C TYR A 174 -2.49 -13.29 6.80
N PRO A 175 -3.78 -13.41 7.07
CA PRO A 175 -4.76 -12.56 6.42
C PRO A 175 -4.48 -11.10 6.75
N HIS A 176 -4.79 -10.21 5.80
CA HIS A 176 -4.63 -8.78 6.02
C HIS A 176 -5.43 -8.35 7.26
N PRO A 177 -4.82 -7.69 8.25
CA PRO A 177 -5.54 -7.25 9.43
C PRO A 177 -6.62 -6.23 9.08
N ILE A 178 -7.67 -6.20 9.92
CA ILE A 178 -8.71 -5.19 9.80
C ILE A 178 -8.14 -3.81 10.14
N TYR A 179 -8.52 -2.81 9.36
CA TYR A 179 -8.24 -1.42 9.68
C TYR A 179 -9.24 -0.92 10.72
N ASP A 180 -8.79 -0.64 11.92
CA ASP A 180 -9.59 -0.22 13.09
C ASP A 180 -9.24 1.21 13.57
N HIS A 181 -8.63 2.03 12.71
CA HIS A 181 -8.12 3.35 13.05
C HIS A 181 -8.91 4.52 12.46
N TYR A 182 -10.09 4.24 11.90
CA TYR A 182 -10.93 5.27 11.28
C TYR A 182 -11.79 6.06 12.29
N GLY A 183 -11.55 5.89 13.57
CA GLY A 183 -12.31 6.55 14.63
C GLY A 183 -13.58 5.77 15.02
N GLU A 184 -14.43 6.44 15.81
CA GLU A 184 -15.70 5.86 16.23
C GLU A 184 -16.73 5.89 15.10
N GLN A 185 -17.64 4.90 15.13
CA GLN A 185 -18.72 4.82 14.15
C GLN A 185 -19.70 5.97 14.37
N MET A 186 -19.94 6.76 13.33
CA MET A 186 -20.94 7.82 13.31
C MET A 186 -22.31 7.26 12.89
N THR A 187 -23.36 7.90 13.36
CA THR A 187 -24.71 7.66 12.84
C THR A 187 -24.83 8.18 11.39
N HIS A 188 -25.84 7.72 10.67
CA HIS A 188 -26.11 8.18 9.31
C HIS A 188 -26.33 9.70 9.25
N GLU A 189 -27.09 10.25 10.22
CA GLU A 189 -27.38 11.68 10.32
C GLU A 189 -26.12 12.51 10.57
N GLU A 190 -25.27 12.06 11.53
CA GLU A 190 -23.98 12.73 11.82
C GLU A 190 -23.06 12.71 10.62
N ALA A 191 -22.93 11.56 9.93
CA ALA A 191 -22.12 11.44 8.73
C ALA A 191 -22.64 12.33 7.59
N CYS A 192 -23.95 12.37 7.37
CA CYS A 192 -24.57 13.26 6.38
C CYS A 192 -24.31 14.73 6.70
N GLN A 193 -24.44 15.13 7.97
CA GLN A 193 -24.13 16.49 8.38
C GLN A 193 -22.67 16.85 8.14
N ALA A 194 -21.73 15.97 8.53
CA ALA A 194 -20.30 16.19 8.37
C ALA A 194 -19.88 16.30 6.89
N LEU A 195 -20.56 15.56 6.01
CA LEU A 195 -20.26 15.52 4.57
C LEU A 195 -21.14 16.46 3.72
N ASN A 196 -22.03 17.25 4.34
CA ASN A 196 -23.04 18.09 3.66
C ASN A 196 -23.92 17.27 2.69
N LEU A 197 -24.44 16.14 3.15
CA LEU A 197 -25.32 15.25 2.41
C LEU A 197 -26.75 15.32 2.97
N ASN A 198 -27.74 14.94 2.15
CA ASN A 198 -29.15 14.90 2.57
C ASN A 198 -29.42 13.61 3.38
N PRO A 199 -29.79 13.67 4.67
CA PRO A 199 -30.01 12.48 5.49
C PRO A 199 -31.24 11.66 5.07
N GLU A 200 -32.14 12.20 4.23
CA GLU A 200 -33.28 11.48 3.66
C GLU A 200 -32.88 10.51 2.54
N ASN A 201 -31.66 10.61 2.02
CA ASN A 201 -31.14 9.75 0.97
C ASN A 201 -30.37 8.57 1.56
N GLN A 202 -30.29 7.51 0.77
CA GLN A 202 -29.38 6.38 1.00
C GLN A 202 -28.13 6.56 0.15
N TYR A 203 -26.98 6.14 0.67
CA TYR A 203 -25.72 6.32 -0.03
C TYR A 203 -25.00 5.00 -0.23
N MET A 204 -24.64 4.75 -1.48
CA MET A 204 -23.69 3.69 -1.86
C MET A 204 -22.33 4.33 -2.07
N LEU A 205 -21.26 3.72 -1.56
CA LEU A 205 -19.91 4.26 -1.63
C LEU A 205 -19.02 3.39 -2.53
N PHE A 206 -18.42 4.01 -3.54
CA PHE A 206 -17.23 3.49 -4.22
C PHE A 206 -16.00 4.19 -3.64
N PHE A 207 -15.12 3.45 -2.98
CA PHE A 207 -14.01 4.02 -2.20
C PHE A 207 -12.64 3.61 -2.72
N GLY A 208 -11.71 4.57 -2.71
CA GLY A 208 -10.30 4.39 -3.03
C GLY A 208 -9.94 4.77 -4.46
N LEU A 209 -8.69 4.55 -4.87
CA LEU A 209 -8.17 4.95 -6.18
C LEU A 209 -9.02 4.38 -7.32
N VAL A 210 -9.47 5.25 -8.24
CA VAL A 210 -10.25 4.83 -9.41
C VAL A 210 -9.30 4.31 -10.48
N ARG A 211 -9.44 3.01 -10.80
CA ARG A 211 -8.70 2.29 -11.84
C ARG A 211 -9.63 1.33 -12.58
N ALA A 212 -9.35 1.04 -13.85
CA ALA A 212 -10.20 0.19 -14.70
C ALA A 212 -10.56 -1.13 -14.04
N TYR A 213 -9.57 -1.83 -13.47
CA TYR A 213 -9.79 -3.15 -12.86
C TYR A 213 -10.72 -3.14 -11.63
N LYS A 214 -11.04 -1.96 -11.07
CA LYS A 214 -11.96 -1.83 -9.92
C LYS A 214 -13.44 -1.78 -10.32
N GLY A 215 -13.74 -1.71 -11.61
CA GLY A 215 -15.08 -1.89 -12.13
C GLY A 215 -16.06 -0.74 -11.81
N LEU A 216 -15.58 0.52 -11.72
CA LEU A 216 -16.46 1.66 -11.57
C LEU A 216 -17.43 1.79 -12.75
N ASP A 217 -16.99 1.49 -13.96
CA ASP A 217 -17.80 1.44 -15.18
C ASP A 217 -18.96 0.44 -15.04
N LEU A 218 -18.68 -0.76 -14.55
CA LEU A 218 -19.70 -1.78 -14.30
C LEU A 218 -20.72 -1.33 -13.24
N LEU A 219 -20.24 -0.67 -12.17
CA LEU A 219 -21.10 -0.13 -11.14
C LEU A 219 -22.04 0.96 -11.68
N LEU A 220 -21.52 1.88 -12.50
CA LEU A 220 -22.32 2.94 -13.12
C LEU A 220 -23.40 2.37 -14.06
N ASP A 221 -23.06 1.34 -14.83
CA ASP A 221 -24.05 0.67 -15.71
C ASP A 221 -25.11 -0.09 -14.90
N ALA A 222 -24.72 -0.76 -13.83
CA ALA A 222 -25.64 -1.44 -12.95
C ALA A 222 -26.58 -0.45 -12.24
N PHE A 223 -26.02 0.66 -11.72
CA PHE A 223 -26.82 1.70 -11.06
C PHE A 223 -27.80 2.37 -12.02
N GLY A 224 -27.38 2.65 -13.26
CA GLY A 224 -28.27 3.19 -14.29
C GLY A 224 -29.51 2.32 -14.55
N LYS A 225 -29.39 1.00 -14.44
CA LYS A 225 -30.51 0.05 -14.65
C LYS A 225 -31.52 0.02 -13.49
N VAL A 226 -31.09 0.35 -12.27
CA VAL A 226 -31.91 0.22 -11.05
C VAL A 226 -32.33 1.55 -10.44
N LYS A 227 -31.83 2.67 -10.96
CA LYS A 227 -32.01 4.01 -10.38
C LYS A 227 -33.48 4.37 -10.12
N ASP A 228 -34.37 3.98 -11.02
CA ASP A 228 -35.82 4.31 -10.93
C ASP A 228 -36.53 3.46 -9.87
N GLN A 229 -35.97 2.29 -9.53
CA GLN A 229 -36.49 1.43 -8.47
C GLN A 229 -35.99 1.88 -7.08
N LEU A 230 -34.93 2.68 -7.04
CA LEU A 230 -34.27 3.17 -5.80
C LEU A 230 -34.19 4.70 -5.80
N PRO A 231 -35.33 5.43 -5.75
CA PRO A 231 -35.37 6.88 -5.98
C PRO A 231 -34.56 7.70 -4.96
N LYS A 232 -34.31 7.19 -3.77
CA LYS A 232 -33.50 7.86 -2.71
C LYS A 232 -32.04 7.44 -2.70
N LEU A 233 -31.62 6.45 -3.50
CA LEU A 233 -30.22 5.98 -3.52
C LEU A 233 -29.33 6.92 -4.34
N GLN A 234 -28.21 7.34 -3.78
CA GLN A 234 -27.13 8.07 -4.46
C GLN A 234 -25.83 7.29 -4.40
N LEU A 235 -24.94 7.51 -5.36
CA LEU A 235 -23.60 6.94 -5.38
C LEU A 235 -22.58 8.03 -5.07
N ILE A 236 -21.72 7.78 -4.06
CA ILE A 236 -20.55 8.59 -3.78
C ILE A 236 -19.34 7.86 -4.35
N ILE A 237 -18.57 8.53 -5.21
CA ILE A 237 -17.28 8.08 -5.71
C ILE A 237 -16.22 8.89 -4.97
N ALA A 238 -15.51 8.26 -4.03
CA ALA A 238 -14.53 8.91 -3.17
C ALA A 238 -13.13 8.32 -3.39
N GLY A 239 -12.24 9.11 -3.98
CA GLY A 239 -10.86 8.72 -4.27
C GLY A 239 -10.29 9.37 -5.53
N GLU A 240 -8.96 9.42 -5.61
CA GLU A 240 -8.27 9.97 -6.78
C GLU A 240 -8.48 9.11 -8.03
N PHE A 241 -8.76 9.78 -9.16
CA PHE A 241 -8.80 9.14 -10.47
C PHE A 241 -7.38 8.98 -11.02
N TYR A 242 -7.00 7.73 -11.26
CA TYR A 242 -5.74 7.35 -11.92
C TYR A 242 -5.95 7.04 -13.41
N GLU A 243 -7.12 7.36 -13.91
CA GLU A 243 -7.55 7.29 -15.30
C GLU A 243 -8.26 8.58 -15.68
N ASP A 244 -8.65 8.68 -16.95
CA ASP A 244 -9.43 9.81 -17.45
C ASP A 244 -10.81 9.88 -16.76
N GLU A 245 -11.02 10.91 -15.96
CA GLU A 245 -12.28 11.17 -15.26
C GLU A 245 -13.42 11.46 -16.23
N ASP A 246 -13.15 12.09 -17.38
CA ASP A 246 -14.17 12.49 -18.35
C ASP A 246 -14.88 11.29 -18.97
N LYS A 247 -14.20 10.15 -19.07
CA LYS A 247 -14.80 8.87 -19.46
C LYS A 247 -15.97 8.51 -18.52
N TYR A 248 -15.75 8.61 -17.22
CA TYR A 248 -16.78 8.26 -16.22
C TYR A 248 -17.86 9.31 -16.12
N ARG A 249 -17.54 10.61 -16.27
CA ARG A 249 -18.53 11.68 -16.34
C ARG A 249 -19.46 11.53 -17.55
N THR A 250 -18.92 11.15 -18.69
CA THR A 250 -19.69 10.84 -19.89
C THR A 250 -20.63 9.65 -19.65
N GLN A 251 -20.16 8.59 -19.02
CA GLN A 251 -20.97 7.41 -18.69
C GLN A 251 -22.10 7.76 -17.69
N ILE A 252 -21.79 8.57 -16.66
CA ILE A 252 -22.78 9.08 -15.72
C ILE A 252 -23.91 9.84 -16.45
N ALA A 253 -23.55 10.72 -17.39
CA ALA A 253 -24.52 11.48 -18.18
C ALA A 253 -25.38 10.55 -19.08
N ASN A 254 -24.72 9.63 -19.80
CA ASN A 254 -25.40 8.68 -20.69
C ASN A 254 -26.35 7.75 -19.93
N ASN A 255 -26.04 7.37 -18.70
CA ASN A 255 -26.88 6.54 -17.85
C ASN A 255 -27.97 7.36 -17.10
N GLY A 256 -28.03 8.69 -17.30
CA GLY A 256 -28.98 9.60 -16.63
C GLY A 256 -28.76 9.64 -15.10
N LEU A 257 -27.53 9.68 -14.67
CA LEU A 257 -27.13 9.64 -13.26
C LEU A 257 -26.54 10.96 -12.73
N ILE A 258 -26.65 12.07 -13.48
CA ILE A 258 -26.02 13.36 -13.14
C ILE A 258 -26.39 13.81 -11.72
N ASP A 259 -27.65 13.74 -11.35
CA ASP A 259 -28.16 14.17 -10.04
C ASP A 259 -28.09 13.04 -8.97
N ARG A 260 -27.51 11.90 -9.32
CA ARG A 260 -27.49 10.70 -8.49
C ARG A 260 -26.07 10.26 -8.11
N VAL A 261 -25.03 10.93 -8.65
CA VAL A 261 -23.63 10.59 -8.43
C VAL A 261 -22.87 11.81 -7.90
N ILE A 262 -22.22 11.63 -6.77
CA ILE A 262 -21.36 12.63 -6.12
C ILE A 262 -19.91 12.18 -6.30
N ILE A 263 -19.08 12.99 -6.94
CA ILE A 263 -17.67 12.73 -7.14
C ILE A 263 -16.84 13.55 -6.16
N ARG A 264 -15.98 12.86 -5.39
CA ARG A 264 -14.96 13.41 -4.52
C ARG A 264 -13.58 12.94 -5.03
N ASN A 265 -13.05 13.64 -6.06
CA ASN A 265 -11.75 13.31 -6.68
C ASN A 265 -10.59 13.88 -5.84
N GLU A 266 -10.39 13.27 -4.71
CA GLU A 266 -9.31 13.60 -3.77
C GLU A 266 -8.84 12.33 -3.05
N PHE A 267 -7.67 12.40 -2.44
CA PHE A 267 -7.21 11.33 -1.57
C PHE A 267 -7.97 11.43 -0.24
N ILE A 268 -8.60 10.32 0.15
CA ILE A 268 -9.39 10.20 1.37
C ILE A 268 -8.58 9.44 2.42
#